data_2605b04b6cac64110d0fba1c01daeb13
#
_entry.id   2605b04b6cac64110d0fba1c01daeb13
#
_cell.length_a   1.000
_cell.length_b   1.000
_cell.length_c   1.000
_cell.angle_alpha   90.00
_cell.angle_beta   90.00
_cell.angle_gamma   90.00
#
_symmetry.space_group_name_H-M   'P 1'
#
loop_
_entity.id
_entity.type
_entity.pdbx_description
1 polymer ?
#
loop_
_entity_poly.entity_id
_entity_poly.type
_entity_poly.pdbx_seq_one_letter_code
_entity_poly.pdbx_strand_id
1 'polypeptide(L)'
;MDNSKYLKTVIIDKLIENEATMVEDVTIEESRLNLYLNGEKAISMMCIPKDQDAHAIGFLMSENVISSIADIEELTVSADGLRVDVKAKIDENSLQNLYKEKTLVSGCGGGVTGNIEGSLEIPFNQTAFKIKPETIYTEVKKF
;
A
#
# COMPACT_ATOMS: atom_id res chain seq x y z
N MET A 1 15.71 16.35 6.83
CA MET A 1 14.41 15.69 7.05
C MET A 1 14.70 14.39 7.77
N ASP A 2 14.11 14.17 8.93
CA ASP A 2 14.28 12.92 9.67
C ASP A 2 13.44 11.82 9.01
N ASN A 3 14.10 10.95 8.26
CA ASN A 3 13.46 9.82 7.59
C ASN A 3 13.36 8.58 8.50
N SER A 4 13.87 8.66 9.74
CA SER A 4 13.91 7.52 10.67
C SER A 4 12.53 6.97 11.01
N LYS A 5 11.49 7.82 10.92
CA LYS A 5 10.10 7.47 11.24
C LYS A 5 9.47 6.44 10.29
N TYR A 6 10.03 6.26 9.09
CA TYR A 6 9.49 5.38 8.04
C TYR A 6 10.40 4.21 7.72
N LEU A 7 11.51 4.11 8.45
CA LEU A 7 12.50 3.08 8.27
C LEU A 7 12.49 2.16 9.47
N LYS A 8 12.50 0.87 9.20
CA LYS A 8 12.57 -0.19 10.20
C LYS A 8 13.84 -0.99 10.00
N THR A 9 14.65 -1.10 11.05
CA THR A 9 15.79 -2.01 11.04
C THR A 9 15.28 -3.43 11.18
N VAL A 10 15.74 -4.31 10.30
CA VAL A 10 15.46 -5.73 10.29
C VAL A 10 16.75 -6.53 10.27
N ILE A 11 16.72 -7.71 10.85
CA ILE A 11 17.83 -8.66 10.75
C ILE A 11 17.49 -9.64 9.64
N ILE A 12 18.37 -9.77 8.66
CA ILE A 12 18.21 -10.67 7.52
C ILE A 12 19.39 -11.61 7.40
N ASP A 13 19.17 -12.79 6.83
CA ASP A 13 20.23 -13.67 6.39
C ASP A 13 20.64 -13.30 4.96
N LYS A 14 21.81 -12.70 4.83
CA LYS A 14 22.40 -12.40 3.53
C LYS A 14 23.17 -13.62 3.02
N LEU A 15 22.74 -14.13 1.87
CA LEU A 15 23.36 -15.27 1.23
C LEU A 15 24.36 -14.80 0.16
N ILE A 16 25.64 -15.12 0.33
CA ILE A 16 26.69 -14.90 -0.67
C ILE A 16 27.43 -16.22 -0.85
N GLU A 17 27.47 -16.74 -2.07
CA GLU A 17 28.19 -17.96 -2.41
C GLU A 17 27.90 -19.14 -1.47
N ASN A 18 26.63 -19.32 -1.07
CA ASN A 18 26.13 -20.32 -0.12
C ASN A 18 26.49 -20.12 1.35
N GLU A 19 27.14 -19.04 1.70
CA GLU A 19 27.34 -18.64 3.08
C GLU A 19 26.24 -17.69 3.52
N ALA A 20 25.57 -18.02 4.63
CA ALA A 20 24.58 -17.16 5.26
C ALA A 20 25.25 -16.32 6.34
N THR A 21 25.10 -15.01 6.25
CA THR A 21 25.57 -14.08 7.26
C THR A 21 24.42 -13.22 7.74
N MET A 22 24.16 -13.18 9.04
CA MET A 22 23.20 -12.27 9.62
C MET A 22 23.71 -10.84 9.52
N VAL A 23 22.92 -9.98 8.93
CA VAL A 23 23.23 -8.55 8.80
C VAL A 23 22.02 -7.71 9.18
N GLU A 24 22.27 -6.52 9.70
CA GLU A 24 21.24 -5.50 9.83
C GLU A 24 20.99 -4.85 8.48
N ASP A 25 19.74 -4.73 8.11
CA ASP A 25 19.29 -4.00 6.92
C ASP A 25 18.15 -3.06 7.28
N VAL A 26 17.87 -2.12 6.41
CA VAL A 26 16.85 -1.11 6.63
C VAL A 26 15.78 -1.25 5.56
N THR A 27 14.53 -1.42 6.00
CA THR A 27 13.38 -1.50 5.12
C THR A 27 12.42 -0.34 5.35
N ILE A 28 11.61 -0.05 4.35
CA ILE A 28 10.51 0.91 4.46
C ILE A 28 9.34 0.23 5.16
N GLU A 29 8.75 0.90 6.13
CA GLU A 29 7.52 0.44 6.78
C GLU A 29 6.31 1.04 6.09
N GLU A 30 5.46 0.19 5.50
CA GLU A 30 4.18 0.60 4.96
C GLU A 30 3.10 0.53 6.04
N SER A 31 2.18 1.47 5.98
CA SER A 31 1.03 1.57 6.88
C SER A 31 -0.27 1.65 6.08
N ARG A 32 -1.36 1.18 6.68
CA ARG A 32 -2.69 1.26 6.08
C ARG A 32 -3.26 2.66 6.31
N LEU A 33 -3.36 3.45 5.26
CA LEU A 33 -4.07 4.71 5.25
C LEU A 33 -5.55 4.51 4.95
N ASN A 34 -6.43 5.09 5.75
CA ASN A 34 -7.86 5.12 5.51
C ASN A 34 -8.25 6.52 5.03
N LEU A 35 -8.79 6.62 3.83
CA LEU A 35 -9.31 7.87 3.27
C LEU A 35 -10.82 7.92 3.48
N TYR A 36 -11.27 9.02 4.05
CA TYR A 36 -12.68 9.36 4.20
C TYR A 36 -13.00 10.58 3.34
N LEU A 37 -14.14 10.54 2.67
CA LEU A 37 -14.62 11.61 1.82
C LEU A 37 -16.04 11.98 2.25
N ASN A 38 -16.25 13.25 2.60
CA ASN A 38 -17.52 13.77 3.10
C ASN A 38 -18.14 12.94 4.25
N GLY A 39 -17.28 12.40 5.12
CA GLY A 39 -17.67 11.61 6.29
C GLY A 39 -17.81 10.10 6.04
N GLU A 40 -17.77 9.64 4.81
CA GLU A 40 -17.84 8.23 4.46
C GLU A 40 -16.47 7.67 4.09
N LYS A 41 -16.21 6.42 4.46
CA LYS A 41 -14.97 5.74 4.11
C LYS A 41 -14.93 5.47 2.61
N ALA A 42 -14.00 6.11 1.91
CA ALA A 42 -13.82 5.95 0.48
C ALA A 42 -12.95 4.73 0.14
N ILE A 43 -11.78 4.61 0.79
CA ILE A 43 -10.81 3.56 0.47
C ILE A 43 -9.81 3.34 1.61
N SER A 44 -9.14 2.19 1.61
CA SER A 44 -7.90 1.96 2.36
C SER A 44 -6.76 1.65 1.40
N MET A 45 -5.60 2.25 1.64
CA MET A 45 -4.41 2.11 0.81
C MET A 45 -3.21 1.74 1.67
N MET A 46 -2.30 0.91 1.15
CA MET A 46 -0.99 0.71 1.77
C MET A 46 -0.02 1.75 1.21
N CYS A 47 0.63 2.49 2.08
CA CYS A 47 1.57 3.53 1.70
C CYS A 47 2.58 3.82 2.81
N ILE A 48 3.63 4.54 2.48
CA ILE A 48 4.54 5.11 3.47
C ILE A 48 3.75 6.16 4.27
N PRO A 49 3.82 6.18 5.62
CA PRO A 49 3.09 7.13 6.45
C PRO A 49 3.71 8.54 6.41
N LYS A 50 3.80 9.10 5.21
CA LYS A 50 4.37 10.43 4.93
C LYS A 50 3.57 11.13 3.84
N ASP A 51 3.35 12.44 4.00
CA ASP A 51 2.65 13.31 3.05
C ASP A 51 1.26 12.74 2.65
N GLN A 52 0.51 12.24 3.66
CA GLN A 52 -0.78 11.58 3.46
C GLN A 52 -1.84 12.49 2.88
N ASP A 53 -1.77 13.78 3.18
CA ASP A 53 -2.59 14.83 2.58
C ASP A 53 -2.40 14.89 1.06
N ALA A 54 -1.14 14.98 0.61
CA ALA A 54 -0.81 14.98 -0.80
C ALA A 54 -1.20 13.65 -1.48
N HIS A 55 -1.01 12.52 -0.79
CA HIS A 55 -1.39 11.20 -1.28
C HIS A 55 -2.91 11.09 -1.48
N ALA A 56 -3.70 11.55 -0.50
CA ALA A 56 -5.15 11.54 -0.57
C ALA A 56 -5.68 12.43 -1.71
N ILE A 57 -5.15 13.66 -1.84
CA ILE A 57 -5.50 14.58 -2.92
C ILE A 57 -5.17 13.98 -4.29
N GLY A 58 -3.95 13.45 -4.43
CA GLY A 58 -3.50 12.84 -5.68
C GLY A 58 -4.38 11.66 -6.09
N PHE A 59 -4.77 10.82 -5.12
CA PHE A 59 -5.69 9.72 -5.36
C PHE A 59 -7.06 10.22 -5.84
N LEU A 60 -7.68 11.19 -5.13
CA LEU A 60 -8.99 11.72 -5.52
C LEU A 60 -8.97 12.38 -6.90
N MET A 61 -7.88 13.04 -7.26
CA MET A 61 -7.70 13.61 -8.59
C MET A 61 -7.53 12.53 -9.66
N SER A 62 -6.73 11.50 -9.40
CA SER A 62 -6.49 10.40 -10.36
C SER A 62 -7.74 9.58 -10.65
N GLU A 63 -8.65 9.51 -9.67
CA GLU A 63 -9.95 8.84 -9.82
C GLU A 63 -11.04 9.77 -10.39
N ASN A 64 -10.68 11.01 -10.73
CA ASN A 64 -11.62 12.05 -11.19
C ASN A 64 -12.78 12.32 -10.21
N VAL A 65 -12.53 12.18 -8.91
CA VAL A 65 -13.49 12.52 -7.85
C VAL A 65 -13.51 14.01 -7.61
N ILE A 66 -12.33 14.64 -7.65
CA ILE A 66 -12.14 16.08 -7.66
C ILE A 66 -11.36 16.48 -8.92
N SER A 67 -11.63 17.66 -9.43
CA SER A 67 -10.96 18.19 -10.62
C SER A 67 -9.78 19.09 -10.27
N SER A 68 -9.82 19.67 -9.09
CA SER A 68 -8.77 20.58 -8.60
C SER A 68 -8.74 20.63 -7.07
N ILE A 69 -7.67 21.20 -6.52
CA ILE A 69 -7.55 21.47 -5.09
C ILE A 69 -8.63 22.46 -4.61
N ALA A 70 -9.15 23.31 -5.49
CA ALA A 70 -10.20 24.26 -5.17
C ALA A 70 -11.55 23.59 -4.82
N ASP A 71 -11.72 22.33 -5.17
CA ASP A 71 -12.91 21.55 -4.80
C ASP A 71 -12.88 21.11 -3.32
N ILE A 72 -11.69 21.15 -2.68
CA ILE A 72 -11.50 20.74 -1.29
C ILE A 72 -11.89 21.89 -0.36
N GLU A 73 -12.84 21.65 0.53
CA GLU A 73 -13.27 22.59 1.56
C GLU A 73 -12.47 22.45 2.85
N GLU A 74 -12.15 21.20 3.21
CA GLU A 74 -11.42 20.85 4.43
C GLU A 74 -10.63 19.56 4.24
N LEU A 75 -9.44 19.50 4.80
CA LEU A 75 -8.62 18.30 4.85
C LEU A 75 -7.96 18.20 6.22
N THR A 76 -8.10 17.04 6.84
CA THR A 76 -7.43 16.75 8.12
C THR A 76 -6.73 15.40 8.05
N VAL A 77 -5.55 15.34 8.68
CA VAL A 77 -4.78 14.09 8.85
C VAL A 77 -4.77 13.77 10.34
N SER A 78 -5.08 12.53 10.70
CA SER A 78 -5.02 12.08 12.10
C SER A 78 -3.60 12.17 12.65
N ALA A 79 -3.48 12.29 13.98
CA ALA A 79 -2.18 12.43 14.64
C ALA A 79 -1.24 11.22 14.41
N ASP A 80 -1.79 10.04 14.21
CA ASP A 80 -1.05 8.82 13.88
C ASP A 80 -0.71 8.69 12.39
N GLY A 81 -1.26 9.59 11.53
CA GLY A 81 -1.08 9.59 10.10
C GLY A 81 -1.77 8.44 9.36
N LEU A 82 -2.70 7.72 10.01
CA LEU A 82 -3.37 6.55 9.42
C LEU A 82 -4.76 6.84 8.88
N ARG A 83 -5.23 8.08 9.02
CA ARG A 83 -6.53 8.53 8.53
C ARG A 83 -6.43 9.91 7.92
N VAL A 84 -7.03 10.08 6.76
CA VAL A 84 -7.25 11.37 6.11
C VAL A 84 -8.74 11.55 5.90
N ASP A 85 -9.27 12.65 6.39
CA ASP A 85 -10.64 13.09 6.16
C ASP A 85 -10.60 14.26 5.18
N VAL A 86 -11.31 14.13 4.06
CA VAL A 86 -11.46 15.17 3.04
C VAL A 86 -12.93 15.53 2.94
N LYS A 87 -13.19 16.84 3.03
CA LYS A 87 -14.49 17.41 2.69
C LYS A 87 -14.35 18.18 1.39
N ALA A 88 -15.08 17.78 0.38
CA ALA A 88 -14.95 18.35 -0.96
C ALA A 88 -16.32 18.51 -1.63
N LYS A 89 -16.37 19.48 -2.55
CA LYS A 89 -17.49 19.63 -3.48
C LYS A 89 -17.34 18.63 -4.59
N ILE A 90 -18.22 17.65 -4.60
CA ILE A 90 -18.24 16.58 -5.60
C ILE A 90 -19.65 16.41 -6.14
N ASP A 91 -19.79 16.02 -7.40
CA ASP A 91 -21.07 15.62 -7.94
C ASP A 91 -21.31 14.10 -7.77
N GLU A 92 -22.56 13.66 -7.92
CA GLU A 92 -22.92 12.25 -7.75
C GLU A 92 -22.24 11.34 -8.81
N ASN A 93 -21.94 11.86 -9.99
CA ASN A 93 -21.25 11.10 -11.04
C ASN A 93 -19.79 10.85 -10.68
N SER A 94 -19.13 11.83 -10.03
CA SER A 94 -17.76 11.72 -9.57
C SER A 94 -17.61 10.65 -8.47
N LEU A 95 -18.60 10.54 -7.57
CA LEU A 95 -18.63 9.47 -6.56
C LEU A 95 -18.69 8.07 -7.18
N GLN A 96 -19.42 7.91 -8.27
CA GLN A 96 -19.50 6.61 -8.95
C GLN A 96 -18.13 6.14 -9.47
N ASN A 97 -17.18 7.05 -9.71
CA ASN A 97 -15.84 6.68 -10.15
C ASN A 97 -15.07 5.91 -9.07
N LEU A 98 -15.30 6.21 -7.79
CA LEU A 98 -14.68 5.47 -6.67
C LEU A 98 -15.21 4.04 -6.55
N TYR A 99 -16.47 3.82 -6.90
CA TYR A 99 -17.16 2.55 -6.73
C TYR A 99 -17.28 1.72 -8.02
N LYS A 100 -16.72 2.22 -9.14
CA LYS A 100 -16.66 1.42 -10.37
C LYS A 100 -15.80 0.19 -10.16
N GLU A 101 -16.30 -0.94 -10.64
CA GLU A 101 -15.53 -2.17 -10.70
C GLU A 101 -14.26 -1.94 -11.51
N LYS A 102 -13.10 -2.02 -10.84
CA LYS A 102 -11.81 -1.80 -11.48
C LYS A 102 -11.26 -3.14 -11.95
N THR A 103 -10.86 -3.19 -13.22
CA THR A 103 -10.10 -4.32 -13.73
C THR A 103 -8.71 -4.29 -13.08
N LEU A 104 -8.38 -5.32 -12.30
CA LEU A 104 -7.05 -5.51 -11.74
C LEU A 104 -6.08 -5.77 -12.89
N VAL A 105 -5.10 -4.89 -13.07
CA VAL A 105 -4.00 -5.08 -14.01
C VAL A 105 -2.94 -5.92 -13.29
N SER A 106 -2.44 -6.97 -13.94
CA SER A 106 -1.38 -7.82 -13.39
C SER A 106 -0.15 -6.97 -13.05
N GLY A 107 0.32 -7.06 -11.80
CA GLY A 107 1.51 -6.33 -11.33
C GLY A 107 1.23 -5.17 -10.39
N CYS A 108 0.06 -4.59 -10.39
CA CYS A 108 -0.45 -3.78 -9.31
C CYS A 108 -1.50 -4.62 -8.60
N GLY A 109 -1.16 -5.25 -7.50
CA GLY A 109 -2.19 -5.74 -6.59
C GLY A 109 -3.05 -4.53 -6.29
N GLY A 110 -4.16 -4.36 -7.03
CA GLY A 110 -4.96 -3.14 -6.99
C GLY A 110 -5.07 -2.68 -5.56
N GLY A 111 -4.63 -1.47 -5.26
CA GLY A 111 -4.51 -0.93 -3.91
C GLY A 111 -5.82 -0.87 -3.11
N VAL A 112 -6.85 -1.51 -3.63
CA VAL A 112 -8.12 -1.76 -2.99
C VAL A 112 -8.06 -3.14 -2.35
N THR A 113 -7.65 -3.19 -1.10
CA THR A 113 -7.98 -4.34 -0.29
C THR A 113 -9.48 -4.26 0.01
N GLY A 114 -10.30 -4.98 -0.76
CA GLY A 114 -11.63 -5.32 -0.30
C GLY A 114 -11.51 -5.87 1.12
N ASN A 115 -12.48 -5.58 1.99
CA ASN A 115 -12.59 -6.29 3.25
C ASN A 115 -12.72 -7.77 2.90
N ILE A 116 -11.64 -8.50 3.01
CA ILE A 116 -11.68 -9.96 3.03
C ILE A 116 -12.24 -10.29 4.41
N GLU A 117 -13.54 -10.27 4.53
CA GLU A 117 -14.23 -10.86 5.67
C GLU A 117 -14.15 -12.38 5.50
N GLY A 118 -13.28 -12.97 6.24
CA GLY A 118 -13.04 -14.40 6.26
C GLY A 118 -11.55 -14.69 6.19
N SER A 119 -11.11 -15.58 7.04
CA SER A 119 -9.77 -16.15 6.93
C SER A 119 -9.70 -16.87 5.58
N LEU A 120 -8.91 -16.37 4.66
CA LEU A 120 -8.41 -17.18 3.57
C LEU A 120 -7.62 -18.32 4.25
N GLU A 121 -8.24 -19.47 4.40
CA GLU A 121 -7.52 -20.69 4.70
C GLU A 121 -6.68 -20.99 3.46
N ILE A 122 -5.52 -20.34 3.37
CA ILE A 122 -4.51 -20.70 2.39
C ILE A 122 -3.99 -22.06 2.87
N PRO A 123 -4.23 -23.16 2.14
CA PRO A 123 -3.71 -24.45 2.53
C PRO A 123 -2.18 -24.32 2.61
N PHE A 124 -1.65 -24.42 3.81
CA PHE A 124 -0.22 -24.42 4.02
C PHE A 124 0.36 -25.65 3.30
N ASN A 125 1.26 -25.41 2.35
CA ASN A 125 1.90 -26.50 1.66
C ASN A 125 2.83 -27.25 2.63
N GLN A 126 2.37 -28.43 3.09
CA GLN A 126 3.11 -29.28 4.02
C GLN A 126 4.21 -30.12 3.34
N THR A 127 4.44 -29.92 2.05
CA THR A 127 5.50 -30.65 1.37
C THR A 127 6.86 -30.18 1.90
N ALA A 128 7.71 -31.14 2.23
CA ALA A 128 9.10 -30.91 2.63
C ALA A 128 10.01 -30.49 1.46
N PHE A 129 9.42 -29.76 0.48
CA PHE A 129 10.16 -29.28 -0.68
C PHE A 129 11.16 -28.20 -0.25
N LYS A 130 12.42 -28.43 -0.52
CA LYS A 130 13.51 -27.48 -0.25
C LYS A 130 14.22 -27.16 -1.56
N ILE A 131 14.37 -25.88 -1.83
CA ILE A 131 15.17 -25.40 -2.96
C ILE A 131 16.52 -24.93 -2.42
N LYS A 132 17.58 -25.32 -3.08
CA LYS A 132 18.92 -24.81 -2.76
C LYS A 132 19.05 -23.35 -3.24
N PRO A 133 19.75 -22.48 -2.49
CA PRO A 133 19.96 -21.09 -2.89
C PRO A 133 20.58 -20.95 -4.28
N GLU A 134 21.51 -21.83 -4.66
CA GLU A 134 22.16 -21.82 -5.97
C GLU A 134 21.15 -22.05 -7.11
N THR A 135 20.15 -22.88 -6.87
CA THR A 135 19.08 -23.12 -7.86
C THR A 135 18.30 -21.83 -8.11
N ILE A 136 17.92 -21.12 -7.05
CA ILE A 136 17.21 -19.82 -7.15
C ILE A 136 18.07 -18.83 -7.94
N TYR A 137 19.34 -18.68 -7.56
CA TYR A 137 20.28 -17.78 -8.23
C TYR A 137 20.44 -18.11 -9.72
N THR A 138 20.59 -19.40 -10.06
CA THR A 138 20.74 -19.85 -11.43
C THR A 138 19.50 -19.58 -12.27
N GLU A 139 18.31 -19.82 -11.70
CA GLU A 139 17.06 -19.60 -12.43
C GLU A 139 16.78 -18.10 -12.63
N VAL A 140 17.03 -17.26 -11.62
CA VAL A 140 16.85 -15.81 -11.74
C VAL A 140 17.80 -15.21 -12.79
N LYS A 141 19.01 -15.75 -12.95
CA LYS A 141 19.95 -15.27 -13.99
C LYS A 141 19.52 -15.59 -15.44
N LYS A 142 18.55 -16.48 -15.64
CA LYS A 142 18.03 -16.82 -16.98
C LYS A 142 17.02 -15.80 -17.50
N PHE A 143 16.54 -14.88 -16.63
CA PHE A 143 15.65 -13.78 -16.98
C PHE A 143 16.42 -12.48 -17.14
#